data_35288566fff86f398016cce7e9785fc6
#
_entry.id   35288566fff86f398016cce7e9785fc6
#
_cell.length_a   1.000
_cell.length_b   1.000
_cell.length_c   1.000
_cell.angle_alpha   90.00
_cell.angle_beta   90.00
_cell.angle_gamma   90.00
#
_symmetry.space_group_name_H-M   'P 1'
#
loop_
_entity.id
_entity.type
_entity.pdbx_description
1 polymer ?
#
loop_
_entity_poly.entity_id
_entity_poly.type
_entity_poly.pdbx_seq_one_letter_code
_entity_poly.pdbx_strand_id
1 'polypeptide(L)'
;MKIKTSRKRNYFKLLKNIFRRLYMRASFLIILVIVIALSSPFILFEFAPMWGTYQKAKVVISNGPTVVKNYLSSINVSPEKFEISIKDKHLKKLTYIKDMSREYYIGDDNLDKVSLLRKEWFPAKIKFNGIDHDVEIRVKGQSIDHWGDYPSFKVKVKGDNTILGMKRFAIQHPKTRGFMNEWFFHKFLNFNGLIALRYSFVSLIINGDKWPIFAIEENFDKRLIENNKRKEGLIFQISYNSRNRIDLQQSKSKIEGTHFQDQANIVKKNIDSFFNGDLKTSDVFDFKQLAKYYAVIDLWGNHHAAQLKNIRFYYNPITSLIEPIGYDEQALYYTEYLDLIGSRKKFNQSLSSDSRFFDLVFNDINFYKTYIDELEKISNPNLLDNFFNEVDREFNHQLKILYKSFPYFEYKSKYPSLTWFWQDRNHMIYPSSLWLPTDKSVLYENQSYISNSIKLNDQSINVYYKQLLLEENAILIKVKSREKLPVEITNVTISDIHSQLIGNNIIQPQGSKLYDNYNEFKVEIPNRIDWVDSLKNNISIQFKIASESMEYKILNTTPSFKTNFIKEYSNLNDFTFINVNNDSKIISIQEGEHVLKNTLIIPPGYELKGSGNISVK
;
A
#
# COMPACT_ATOMS: atom_id res chain seq x y z
N MET A 1 7.99 -91.31 13.39
CA MET A 1 8.79 -90.13 13.86
C MET A 1 8.64 -88.90 13.00
N LYS A 2 7.59 -88.77 12.16
CA LYS A 2 7.37 -87.55 11.25
C LYS A 2 6.32 -86.53 11.72
N ILE A 3 5.56 -86.85 12.77
CA ILE A 3 4.44 -85.97 13.20
C ILE A 3 4.89 -84.85 14.21
N LYS A 4 6.01 -85.06 14.93
CA LYS A 4 6.50 -84.07 15.92
C LYS A 4 7.18 -82.85 15.30
N THR A 5 7.69 -82.90 14.08
CA THR A 5 8.42 -81.82 13.41
C THR A 5 7.49 -80.81 12.74
N SER A 6 6.31 -81.25 12.31
CA SER A 6 5.30 -80.32 11.68
C SER A 6 4.65 -79.34 12.69
N ARG A 7 4.33 -79.85 13.91
CA ARG A 7 3.76 -78.99 14.97
C ARG A 7 4.73 -77.92 15.46
N LYS A 8 6.03 -78.17 15.58
CA LYS A 8 7.04 -77.18 15.95
C LYS A 8 7.19 -76.10 14.88
N ARG A 9 7.13 -76.47 13.59
CA ARG A 9 7.26 -75.52 12.48
C ARG A 9 6.06 -74.56 12.39
N ASN A 10 4.86 -75.06 12.66
CA ASN A 10 3.66 -74.20 12.70
C ASN A 10 3.61 -73.27 13.92
N TYR A 11 4.12 -73.71 15.06
CA TYR A 11 4.23 -72.90 16.26
C TYR A 11 5.24 -71.76 16.07
N PHE A 12 6.38 -72.03 15.45
CA PHE A 12 7.36 -70.99 15.10
C PHE A 12 6.83 -69.96 14.07
N LYS A 13 6.03 -70.41 13.09
CA LYS A 13 5.37 -69.50 12.14
C LYS A 13 4.31 -68.63 12.81
N LEU A 14 3.56 -69.22 13.73
CA LEU A 14 2.55 -68.46 14.50
C LEU A 14 3.20 -67.40 15.41
N LEU A 15 4.25 -67.82 16.15
CA LEU A 15 5.02 -66.89 16.98
C LEU A 15 5.64 -65.78 16.14
N LYS A 16 6.24 -66.06 15.00
CA LYS A 16 6.80 -65.04 14.08
C LYS A 16 5.76 -64.09 13.57
N ASN A 17 4.55 -64.56 13.29
CA ASN A 17 3.44 -63.65 12.84
C ASN A 17 2.88 -62.82 13.99
N ILE A 18 2.82 -63.33 15.21
CA ILE A 18 2.43 -62.62 16.42
C ILE A 18 3.48 -61.54 16.74
N PHE A 19 4.77 -61.85 16.72
CA PHE A 19 5.86 -60.89 16.93
C PHE A 19 5.88 -59.80 15.86
N ARG A 20 5.65 -60.16 14.59
CA ARG A 20 5.56 -59.19 13.50
C ARG A 20 4.35 -58.25 13.66
N ARG A 21 3.19 -58.74 14.10
CA ARG A 21 2.00 -57.91 14.38
C ARG A 21 2.20 -57.01 15.61
N LEU A 22 2.84 -57.52 16.66
CA LEU A 22 3.18 -56.73 17.84
C LEU A 22 4.21 -55.65 17.51
N TYR A 23 5.23 -56.00 16.73
CA TYR A 23 6.24 -55.04 16.27
C TYR A 23 5.64 -53.95 15.39
N MET A 24 4.77 -54.27 14.42
CA MET A 24 4.07 -53.28 13.60
C MET A 24 3.14 -52.40 14.43
N ARG A 25 2.43 -52.94 15.44
CA ARG A 25 1.59 -52.18 16.35
C ARG A 25 2.42 -51.26 17.26
N ALA A 26 3.54 -51.74 17.77
CA ALA A 26 4.47 -50.92 18.56
C ALA A 26 5.11 -49.81 17.72
N SER A 27 5.54 -50.14 16.50
CA SER A 27 6.07 -49.12 15.57
C SER A 27 5.02 -48.07 15.20
N PHE A 28 3.78 -48.48 14.96
CA PHE A 28 2.68 -47.57 14.70
C PHE A 28 2.37 -46.69 15.92
N LEU A 29 2.36 -47.26 17.13
CA LEU A 29 2.19 -46.50 18.37
C LEU A 29 3.35 -45.53 18.61
N ILE A 30 4.58 -45.92 18.34
CA ILE A 30 5.77 -45.06 18.45
C ILE A 30 5.67 -43.92 17.44
N ILE A 31 5.30 -44.18 16.19
CA ILE A 31 5.11 -43.15 15.17
C ILE A 31 3.97 -42.22 15.58
N LEU A 32 2.86 -42.73 16.09
CA LEU A 32 1.73 -41.97 16.59
C LEU A 32 2.12 -41.06 17.77
N VAL A 33 2.90 -41.61 18.73
CA VAL A 33 3.43 -40.84 19.87
C VAL A 33 4.41 -39.76 19.40
N ILE A 34 5.27 -40.07 18.41
CA ILE A 34 6.18 -39.08 17.82
C ILE A 34 5.39 -37.97 17.11
N VAL A 35 4.36 -38.33 16.35
CA VAL A 35 3.48 -37.36 15.68
C VAL A 35 2.74 -36.49 16.71
N ILE A 36 2.21 -37.10 17.77
CA ILE A 36 1.55 -36.41 18.88
C ILE A 36 2.57 -35.53 19.65
N ALA A 37 3.77 -36.05 19.92
CA ALA A 37 4.83 -35.29 20.60
C ALA A 37 5.38 -34.16 19.75
N LEU A 38 5.48 -34.29 18.44
CA LEU A 38 5.87 -33.26 17.52
C LEU A 38 4.76 -32.21 17.29
N SER A 39 3.49 -32.62 17.42
CA SER A 39 2.34 -31.72 17.29
C SER A 39 1.92 -31.09 18.63
N SER A 40 2.20 -31.74 19.77
CA SER A 40 1.78 -31.24 21.10
C SER A 40 2.36 -29.87 21.49
N PRO A 41 3.62 -29.50 21.18
CA PRO A 41 4.11 -28.16 21.45
C PRO A 41 3.33 -27.10 20.69
N PHE A 42 2.79 -27.43 19.52
CA PHE A 42 1.98 -26.52 18.70
C PHE A 42 0.52 -26.45 19.15
N ILE A 43 0.03 -27.48 19.85
CA ILE A 43 -1.34 -27.56 20.36
C ILE A 43 -1.44 -26.96 21.77
N LEU A 44 -0.40 -27.14 22.61
CA LEU A 44 -0.39 -26.71 24.02
C LEU A 44 0.05 -25.24 24.22
N PHE A 45 0.74 -24.63 23.24
CA PHE A 45 1.32 -23.29 23.43
C PHE A 45 0.33 -22.13 23.36
N GLU A 46 -0.92 -22.38 22.96
CA GLU A 46 -1.92 -21.30 22.93
C GLU A 46 -3.34 -21.83 23.20
N PHE A 47 -3.72 -21.83 24.46
CA PHE A 47 -5.13 -21.81 24.86
C PHE A 47 -5.74 -20.45 24.43
N ALA A 48 -5.93 -20.28 23.14
CA ALA A 48 -6.80 -19.25 22.59
C ALA A 48 -8.26 -19.75 22.64
N PRO A 49 -9.25 -18.86 22.66
CA PRO A 49 -10.66 -19.26 22.57
C PRO A 49 -10.87 -20.24 21.42
N MET A 50 -11.80 -21.17 21.58
CA MET A 50 -11.99 -22.38 20.74
C MET A 50 -11.84 -22.18 19.21
N TRP A 51 -12.23 -21.02 18.68
CA TRP A 51 -12.13 -20.69 17.26
C TRP A 51 -10.69 -20.43 16.79
N GLY A 52 -9.90 -19.71 17.60
CA GLY A 52 -8.48 -19.48 17.27
C GLY A 52 -7.67 -20.77 17.31
N THR A 53 -7.97 -21.66 18.26
CA THR A 53 -7.31 -22.97 18.38
C THR A 53 -7.65 -23.88 17.22
N TYR A 54 -8.89 -23.90 16.75
CA TYR A 54 -9.30 -24.69 15.58
C TYR A 54 -8.59 -24.26 14.30
N GLN A 55 -8.53 -22.95 14.01
CA GLN A 55 -7.84 -22.45 12.84
C GLN A 55 -6.34 -22.72 12.90
N LYS A 56 -5.71 -22.58 14.06
CA LYS A 56 -4.29 -22.90 14.25
C LYS A 56 -4.04 -24.40 14.10
N ALA A 57 -4.86 -25.24 14.70
CA ALA A 57 -4.78 -26.69 14.53
C ALA A 57 -4.94 -27.10 13.06
N LYS A 58 -5.89 -26.51 12.35
CA LYS A 58 -6.08 -26.73 10.92
C LYS A 58 -4.84 -26.35 10.10
N VAL A 59 -4.24 -25.20 10.40
CA VAL A 59 -2.99 -24.75 9.74
C VAL A 59 -1.84 -25.73 10.01
N VAL A 60 -1.65 -26.12 11.27
CA VAL A 60 -0.56 -27.04 11.65
C VAL A 60 -0.78 -28.42 11.02
N ILE A 61 -2.01 -28.93 11.02
CA ILE A 61 -2.32 -30.23 10.43
C ILE A 61 -2.16 -30.20 8.91
N SER A 62 -2.68 -29.17 8.25
CA SER A 62 -2.61 -29.06 6.79
C SER A 62 -1.20 -28.75 6.27
N ASN A 63 -0.37 -28.10 7.07
CA ASN A 63 0.99 -27.67 6.69
C ASN A 63 2.11 -28.36 7.48
N GLY A 64 1.81 -29.43 8.22
CA GLY A 64 2.77 -30.13 9.07
C GLY A 64 4.11 -30.43 8.40
N PRO A 65 4.16 -31.00 7.20
CA PRO A 65 5.41 -31.25 6.49
C PRO A 65 6.22 -29.96 6.21
N THR A 66 5.53 -28.87 5.86
CA THR A 66 6.15 -27.55 5.60
C THR A 66 6.72 -26.97 6.89
N VAL A 67 5.97 -27.03 8.00
CA VAL A 67 6.43 -26.56 9.32
C VAL A 67 7.69 -27.29 9.75
N VAL A 68 7.71 -28.62 9.62
CA VAL A 68 8.90 -29.44 9.93
C VAL A 68 10.08 -29.06 9.02
N LYS A 69 9.86 -28.96 7.71
CA LYS A 69 10.89 -28.52 6.74
C LYS A 69 11.47 -27.16 7.13
N ASN A 70 10.60 -26.19 7.43
CA ASN A 70 11.00 -24.84 7.81
C ASN A 70 11.85 -24.84 9.08
N TYR A 71 11.39 -25.54 10.11
CA TYR A 71 12.14 -25.68 11.35
C TYR A 71 13.53 -26.32 11.12
N LEU A 72 13.59 -27.44 10.41
CA LEU A 72 14.85 -28.11 10.09
C LEU A 72 15.81 -27.21 9.29
N SER A 73 15.28 -26.42 8.36
CA SER A 73 16.09 -25.46 7.58
C SER A 73 16.71 -24.35 8.43
N SER A 74 16.13 -24.07 9.60
CA SER A 74 16.57 -23.03 10.52
C SER A 74 17.71 -23.45 11.46
N ILE A 75 17.97 -24.76 11.62
CA ILE A 75 18.89 -25.28 12.65
C ILE A 75 20.30 -24.70 12.47
N ASN A 76 20.81 -24.68 11.24
CA ASN A 76 22.19 -24.27 10.93
C ASN A 76 22.35 -22.76 10.73
N VAL A 77 21.34 -21.95 11.04
CA VAL A 77 21.41 -20.49 10.90
C VAL A 77 21.54 -19.87 12.29
N SER A 78 22.51 -18.99 12.47
CA SER A 78 22.75 -18.26 13.72
C SER A 78 22.38 -16.79 13.55
N PRO A 79 21.26 -16.32 14.16
CA PRO A 79 20.95 -14.90 14.19
C PRO A 79 21.90 -14.13 15.09
N GLU A 80 22.07 -12.84 14.86
CA GLU A 80 22.67 -11.93 15.82
C GLU A 80 22.00 -12.05 17.19
N LYS A 81 22.79 -12.03 18.27
CA LYS A 81 22.31 -12.27 19.63
C LYS A 81 22.34 -11.00 20.45
N PHE A 82 21.19 -10.65 21.03
CA PHE A 82 21.03 -9.55 21.96
C PHE A 82 20.72 -10.09 23.35
N GLU A 83 21.62 -9.84 24.32
CA GLU A 83 21.37 -10.13 25.73
C GLU A 83 21.10 -8.82 26.46
N ILE A 84 19.87 -8.65 26.92
CA ILE A 84 19.45 -7.43 27.61
C ILE A 84 19.39 -7.69 29.11
N SER A 85 20.08 -6.88 29.88
CA SER A 85 20.07 -6.90 31.34
C SER A 85 19.36 -5.67 31.88
N ILE A 86 18.26 -5.88 32.62
CA ILE A 86 17.40 -4.84 33.18
C ILE A 86 17.26 -5.09 34.69
N LYS A 87 17.46 -4.08 35.52
CA LYS A 87 17.23 -4.21 36.96
C LYS A 87 15.75 -4.52 37.23
N ASP A 88 15.46 -5.42 38.16
CA ASP A 88 14.08 -5.86 38.49
C ASP A 88 13.09 -4.71 38.71
N LYS A 89 13.51 -3.68 39.43
CA LYS A 89 12.64 -2.50 39.65
C LYS A 89 12.22 -1.81 38.35
N HIS A 90 13.07 -1.82 37.33
CA HIS A 90 12.79 -1.22 36.03
C HIS A 90 11.98 -2.16 35.15
N LEU A 91 12.26 -3.46 35.22
CA LEU A 91 11.46 -4.47 34.52
C LEU A 91 10.01 -4.47 35.01
N LYS A 92 9.80 -4.43 36.34
CA LYS A 92 8.45 -4.30 36.95
C LYS A 92 7.71 -3.05 36.46
N LYS A 93 8.40 -1.90 36.36
CA LYS A 93 7.82 -0.66 35.80
C LYS A 93 7.45 -0.78 34.34
N LEU A 94 8.33 -1.37 33.51
CA LEU A 94 8.07 -1.61 32.08
C LEU A 94 6.86 -2.53 31.91
N THR A 95 6.75 -3.61 32.71
CA THR A 95 5.59 -4.51 32.72
C THR A 95 4.32 -3.76 33.12
N TYR A 96 4.35 -2.98 34.18
CA TYR A 96 3.22 -2.16 34.60
C TYR A 96 2.75 -1.20 33.48
N ILE A 97 3.69 -0.48 32.83
CA ILE A 97 3.37 0.44 31.72
C ILE A 97 2.75 -0.33 30.54
N LYS A 98 3.26 -1.52 30.23
CA LYS A 98 2.69 -2.40 29.19
C LYS A 98 1.24 -2.81 29.54
N ASP A 99 1.01 -3.29 30.77
CA ASP A 99 -0.30 -3.78 31.19
C ASP A 99 -1.33 -2.63 31.22
N MET A 100 -0.98 -1.49 31.80
CA MET A 100 -1.79 -0.28 31.75
C MET A 100 -2.09 0.17 30.31
N SER A 101 -1.10 0.11 29.41
CA SER A 101 -1.32 0.46 28.01
C SER A 101 -2.33 -0.46 27.33
N ARG A 102 -2.31 -1.75 27.68
CA ARG A 102 -3.26 -2.74 27.16
C ARG A 102 -4.67 -2.52 27.72
N GLU A 103 -4.79 -2.32 29.03
CA GLU A 103 -6.08 -2.09 29.71
C GLU A 103 -6.77 -0.84 29.17
N TYR A 104 -6.06 0.30 29.09
CA TYR A 104 -6.63 1.54 28.57
C TYR A 104 -7.00 1.47 27.10
N TYR A 105 -6.25 0.72 26.29
CA TYR A 105 -6.59 0.53 24.87
C TYR A 105 -7.90 -0.26 24.70
N ILE A 106 -8.15 -1.24 25.58
CA ILE A 106 -9.35 -2.08 25.55
C ILE A 106 -10.56 -1.32 26.14
N GLY A 107 -10.33 -0.50 27.19
CA GLY A 107 -11.38 0.19 27.94
C GLY A 107 -11.86 1.52 27.34
N ASP A 108 -11.22 2.01 26.29
CA ASP A 108 -11.50 3.33 25.65
C ASP A 108 -11.30 4.54 26.58
N ASP A 109 -10.65 4.34 27.75
CA ASP A 109 -10.45 5.36 28.77
C ASP A 109 -9.05 5.99 28.70
N ASN A 110 -9.02 7.32 28.52
CA ASN A 110 -7.90 8.23 28.87
C ASN A 110 -6.49 7.81 28.38
N LEU A 111 -6.37 7.46 27.08
CA LEU A 111 -5.12 7.12 26.41
C LEU A 111 -3.99 8.15 26.64
N ASP A 112 -4.33 9.41 26.94
CA ASP A 112 -3.34 10.48 27.14
C ASP A 112 -2.48 10.27 28.39
N LYS A 113 -3.05 9.82 29.51
CA LYS A 113 -2.28 9.54 30.73
C LYS A 113 -1.26 8.42 30.51
N VAL A 114 -1.68 7.34 29.83
CA VAL A 114 -0.79 6.20 29.55
C VAL A 114 0.25 6.56 28.49
N SER A 115 -0.08 7.47 27.57
CA SER A 115 0.87 7.97 26.56
C SER A 115 2.07 8.67 27.22
N LEU A 116 1.87 9.37 28.31
CA LEU A 116 2.95 9.99 29.09
C LEU A 116 3.84 8.96 29.78
N LEU A 117 3.25 7.92 30.39
CA LEU A 117 4.02 6.83 31.03
C LEU A 117 4.91 6.10 30.01
N ARG A 118 4.42 5.87 28.81
CA ARG A 118 5.21 5.24 27.73
C ARG A 118 6.40 6.08 27.26
N LYS A 119 6.49 7.36 27.63
CA LYS A 119 7.66 8.22 27.32
C LYS A 119 8.81 8.04 28.32
N GLU A 120 8.58 7.36 29.45
CA GLU A 120 9.60 7.13 30.48
C GLU A 120 10.68 6.15 30.00
N TRP A 121 11.95 6.53 30.16
CA TRP A 121 13.10 5.72 29.79
C TRP A 121 13.75 5.09 31.02
N PHE A 122 14.15 3.84 30.90
CA PHE A 122 14.79 3.05 31.95
C PHE A 122 16.17 2.59 31.54
N PRO A 123 17.18 2.69 32.42
CA PRO A 123 18.53 2.21 32.13
C PRO A 123 18.55 0.68 32.03
N ALA A 124 19.29 0.20 31.04
CA ALA A 124 19.56 -1.21 30.80
C ALA A 124 20.94 -1.38 30.17
N LYS A 125 21.37 -2.63 29.98
CA LYS A 125 22.57 -2.99 29.21
C LYS A 125 22.18 -3.96 28.11
N ILE A 126 22.79 -3.82 26.94
CA ILE A 126 22.71 -4.79 25.85
C ILE A 126 24.11 -5.32 25.58
N LYS A 127 24.29 -6.63 25.75
CA LYS A 127 25.49 -7.30 25.30
C LYS A 127 25.31 -7.76 23.86
N PHE A 128 26.16 -7.22 22.98
CA PHE A 128 26.16 -7.52 21.56
C PHE A 128 27.60 -7.77 21.10
N ASN A 129 27.84 -8.91 20.43
CA ASN A 129 29.17 -9.36 20.00
C ASN A 129 30.23 -9.35 21.14
N GLY A 130 29.79 -9.76 22.34
CA GLY A 130 30.67 -9.81 23.52
C GLY A 130 30.91 -8.46 24.22
N ILE A 131 30.41 -7.35 23.66
CA ILE A 131 30.58 -6.00 24.19
C ILE A 131 29.32 -5.55 24.90
N ASP A 132 29.45 -5.01 26.12
CA ASP A 132 28.35 -4.42 26.87
C ASP A 132 28.12 -2.96 26.44
N HIS A 133 26.90 -2.65 26.02
CA HIS A 133 26.47 -1.30 25.69
C HIS A 133 25.46 -0.80 26.72
N ASP A 134 25.77 0.35 27.33
CA ASP A 134 24.79 1.04 28.17
C ASP A 134 23.68 1.64 27.29
N VAL A 135 22.44 1.34 27.62
CA VAL A 135 21.27 1.78 26.86
C VAL A 135 20.17 2.33 27.77
N GLU A 136 19.24 3.02 27.18
CA GLU A 136 17.94 3.32 27.76
C GLU A 136 16.89 2.61 26.95
N ILE A 137 15.90 2.00 27.63
CA ILE A 137 14.78 1.32 27.01
C ILE A 137 13.45 1.86 27.51
N ARG A 138 12.44 1.79 26.67
CA ARG A 138 11.04 2.10 27.01
C ARG A 138 10.06 1.25 26.23
N VAL A 139 8.83 1.14 26.72
CA VAL A 139 7.76 0.43 25.97
C VAL A 139 7.47 1.15 24.65
N LYS A 140 7.38 0.37 23.56
CA LYS A 140 7.01 0.85 22.22
C LYS A 140 5.54 0.57 21.93
N GLY A 141 4.97 1.35 21.02
CA GLY A 141 3.71 1.08 20.33
C GLY A 141 2.58 2.02 20.73
N GLN A 142 1.57 2.06 19.85
CA GLN A 142 0.33 2.80 20.04
C GLN A 142 -0.90 1.87 19.93
N SER A 143 -0.66 0.58 19.70
CA SER A 143 -1.70 -0.44 19.54
C SER A 143 -1.34 -1.72 20.29
N ILE A 144 -2.33 -2.56 20.53
CA ILE A 144 -2.27 -3.75 21.40
C ILE A 144 -1.28 -4.82 20.90
N ASP A 145 -0.97 -4.85 19.62
CA ASP A 145 -0.02 -5.76 19.01
C ASP A 145 1.42 -5.64 19.56
N HIS A 146 1.74 -4.45 20.14
CA HIS A 146 3.00 -4.18 20.80
C HIS A 146 3.03 -4.57 22.29
N TRP A 147 1.90 -4.90 22.92
CA TRP A 147 1.76 -5.07 24.38
C TRP A 147 1.30 -6.48 24.77
N GLY A 148 1.66 -7.48 23.99
CA GLY A 148 1.46 -8.90 24.30
C GLY A 148 2.42 -9.39 25.39
N ASP A 149 2.50 -10.71 25.55
CA ASP A 149 3.39 -11.38 26.53
C ASP A 149 4.86 -11.01 26.28
N TYR A 150 5.21 -10.79 25.03
CA TYR A 150 6.53 -10.33 24.59
C TYR A 150 6.42 -8.90 24.04
N PRO A 151 6.48 -7.87 24.92
CA PRO A 151 6.27 -6.49 24.50
C PRO A 151 7.39 -5.94 23.63
N SER A 152 7.04 -4.92 22.84
CA SER A 152 8.00 -4.18 22.02
C SER A 152 8.64 -3.04 22.81
N PHE A 153 9.93 -2.77 22.52
CA PHE A 153 10.70 -1.72 23.18
C PHE A 153 11.33 -0.76 22.18
N LYS A 154 11.49 0.49 22.59
CA LYS A 154 12.42 1.44 21.96
C LYS A 154 13.72 1.43 22.75
N VAL A 155 14.84 1.47 22.04
CA VAL A 155 16.20 1.45 22.59
C VAL A 155 16.93 2.71 22.14
N LYS A 156 17.72 3.27 23.05
CA LYS A 156 18.67 4.37 22.80
C LYS A 156 20.01 4.00 23.39
N VAL A 157 21.05 3.89 22.57
CA VAL A 157 22.41 3.58 22.97
C VAL A 157 23.07 4.83 23.56
N LYS A 158 23.72 4.71 24.72
CA LYS A 158 24.42 5.83 25.39
C LYS A 158 25.83 6.06 24.82
N GLY A 159 26.41 7.22 25.15
CA GLY A 159 27.73 7.60 24.67
C GLY A 159 27.78 7.70 23.15
N ASP A 160 28.93 7.42 22.54
CA ASP A 160 29.15 7.50 21.09
C ASP A 160 29.00 6.14 20.38
N ASN A 161 28.75 5.07 21.15
CA ASN A 161 28.60 3.73 20.63
C ASN A 161 27.32 3.56 19.79
N THR A 162 27.33 2.57 18.91
CA THR A 162 26.20 2.12 18.11
C THR A 162 26.08 0.61 18.19
N ILE A 163 24.88 0.09 17.97
CA ILE A 163 24.63 -1.35 17.78
C ILE A 163 24.10 -1.52 16.36
N LEU A 164 24.73 -2.36 15.55
CA LEU A 164 24.47 -2.50 14.12
C LEU A 164 24.49 -1.15 13.35
N GLY A 165 25.35 -0.22 13.78
CA GLY A 165 25.44 1.12 13.22
C GLY A 165 24.28 2.06 13.61
N MET A 166 23.36 1.61 14.46
CA MET A 166 22.20 2.38 14.91
C MET A 166 22.41 2.95 16.31
N LYS A 167 21.98 4.18 16.50
CA LYS A 167 21.96 4.86 17.81
C LYS A 167 20.64 4.68 18.53
N ARG A 168 19.57 4.63 17.76
CA ARG A 168 18.20 4.41 18.20
C ARG A 168 17.53 3.38 17.30
N PHE A 169 16.84 2.43 17.91
CA PHE A 169 16.09 1.40 17.20
C PHE A 169 14.95 0.87 18.07
N ALA A 170 14.04 0.15 17.44
CA ALA A 170 13.03 -0.62 18.14
C ALA A 170 13.41 -2.11 18.13
N ILE A 171 13.06 -2.80 19.19
CA ILE A 171 13.03 -4.26 19.29
C ILE A 171 11.56 -4.65 19.40
N GLN A 172 11.04 -5.36 18.43
CA GLN A 172 9.60 -5.65 18.36
C GLN A 172 9.32 -7.07 17.89
N HIS A 173 8.16 -7.59 18.30
CA HIS A 173 7.72 -8.88 17.81
C HIS A 173 7.50 -8.81 16.29
N PRO A 174 8.04 -9.72 15.47
CA PRO A 174 7.96 -9.64 14.01
C PRO A 174 6.52 -9.52 13.48
N LYS A 175 5.55 -10.09 14.20
CA LYS A 175 4.12 -9.99 13.88
C LYS A 175 3.62 -8.56 13.72
N THR A 176 4.18 -7.60 14.47
CA THR A 176 3.77 -6.18 14.43
C THR A 176 4.05 -5.51 13.09
N ARG A 177 4.86 -6.17 12.24
CA ARG A 177 5.28 -5.69 10.92
C ARG A 177 5.15 -6.78 9.85
N GLY A 178 4.20 -7.68 10.00
CA GLY A 178 3.96 -8.73 9.00
C GLY A 178 5.17 -9.64 8.76
N PHE A 179 5.93 -9.95 9.83
CA PHE A 179 7.12 -10.82 9.76
C PHE A 179 8.16 -10.33 8.75
N MET A 180 8.23 -10.93 7.56
CA MET A 180 9.17 -10.55 6.49
C MET A 180 8.75 -9.30 5.72
N ASN A 181 7.50 -8.86 5.83
CA ASN A 181 6.97 -7.84 4.92
C ASN A 181 7.72 -6.50 5.04
N GLU A 182 7.94 -6.01 6.26
CA GLU A 182 8.68 -4.76 6.50
C GLU A 182 10.13 -4.85 6.03
N TRP A 183 10.80 -6.00 6.27
CA TRP A 183 12.15 -6.24 5.77
C TRP A 183 12.18 -6.14 4.24
N PHE A 184 11.23 -6.78 3.60
CA PHE A 184 11.12 -6.85 2.15
C PHE A 184 10.81 -5.48 1.53
N PHE A 185 9.89 -4.75 2.15
CA PHE A 185 9.54 -3.39 1.76
C PHE A 185 10.76 -2.46 1.83
N HIS A 186 11.51 -2.46 2.93
CA HIS A 186 12.72 -1.64 3.04
C HIS A 186 13.81 -2.02 2.04
N LYS A 187 13.97 -3.31 1.72
CA LYS A 187 14.88 -3.74 0.65
C LYS A 187 14.47 -3.19 -0.71
N PHE A 188 13.18 -3.21 -1.01
CA PHE A 188 12.68 -2.67 -2.27
C PHE A 188 12.77 -1.13 -2.35
N LEU A 189 12.52 -0.44 -1.25
CA LEU A 189 12.78 1.01 -1.17
C LEU A 189 14.24 1.32 -1.48
N ASN A 190 15.17 0.60 -0.87
CA ASN A 190 16.61 0.79 -1.08
C ASN A 190 17.02 0.47 -2.52
N PHE A 191 16.52 -0.61 -3.09
CA PHE A 191 16.71 -0.99 -4.50
C PHE A 191 16.29 0.13 -5.47
N ASN A 192 15.23 0.87 -5.12
CA ASN A 192 14.75 2.02 -5.90
C ASN A 192 15.40 3.36 -5.52
N GLY A 193 16.41 3.39 -4.63
CA GLY A 193 17.12 4.60 -4.21
C GLY A 193 16.32 5.51 -3.27
N LEU A 194 15.24 5.00 -2.68
CA LEU A 194 14.44 5.68 -1.65
C LEU A 194 15.06 5.52 -0.27
N ILE A 195 14.73 6.41 0.67
CA ILE A 195 15.19 6.29 2.05
C ILE A 195 14.53 5.09 2.71
N ALA A 196 15.35 4.14 3.15
CA ALA A 196 14.94 2.89 3.75
C ALA A 196 15.56 2.69 5.14
N LEU A 197 14.80 2.16 6.08
CA LEU A 197 15.27 1.81 7.40
C LEU A 197 16.04 0.49 7.36
N ARG A 198 17.06 0.34 8.22
CA ARG A 198 17.65 -0.96 8.51
C ARG A 198 16.65 -1.81 9.29
N TYR A 199 16.41 -3.01 8.82
CA TYR A 199 15.48 -3.96 9.43
C TYR A 199 16.08 -5.36 9.38
N SER A 200 16.11 -6.08 10.50
CA SER A 200 16.65 -7.44 10.59
C SER A 200 16.05 -8.20 11.77
N PHE A 201 16.35 -9.51 11.85
CA PHE A 201 15.85 -10.37 12.93
C PHE A 201 16.99 -10.85 13.82
N VAL A 202 16.74 -10.87 15.13
CA VAL A 202 17.72 -11.20 16.16
C VAL A 202 17.19 -12.22 17.16
N SER A 203 18.11 -12.95 17.77
CA SER A 203 17.84 -13.75 18.97
C SER A 203 17.86 -12.83 20.19
N LEU A 204 16.84 -12.90 21.03
CA LEU A 204 16.67 -12.05 22.19
C LEU A 204 16.70 -12.84 23.49
N ILE A 205 17.49 -12.38 24.45
CA ILE A 205 17.53 -12.89 25.83
C ILE A 205 17.35 -11.69 26.75
N ILE A 206 16.39 -11.74 27.67
CA ILE A 206 16.15 -10.68 28.66
C ILE A 206 16.30 -11.26 30.07
N ASN A 207 17.24 -10.76 30.84
CA ASN A 207 17.57 -11.21 32.19
C ASN A 207 17.77 -12.73 32.29
N GLY A 208 18.32 -13.36 31.25
CA GLY A 208 18.55 -14.81 31.17
C GLY A 208 17.42 -15.60 30.50
N ASP A 209 16.23 -15.04 30.38
CA ASP A 209 15.09 -15.69 29.74
C ASP A 209 15.19 -15.56 28.22
N LYS A 210 15.11 -16.68 27.53
CA LYS A 210 15.12 -16.73 26.06
C LYS A 210 13.75 -16.35 25.51
N TRP A 211 13.73 -15.31 24.71
CA TRP A 211 12.55 -14.84 24.00
C TRP A 211 12.50 -15.42 22.56
N PRO A 212 11.35 -15.34 21.89
CA PRO A 212 11.28 -15.64 20.45
C PRO A 212 12.25 -14.78 19.63
N ILE A 213 12.39 -15.07 18.35
CA ILE A 213 13.07 -14.17 17.40
C ILE A 213 12.32 -12.86 17.35
N PHE A 214 13.07 -11.75 17.45
CA PHE A 214 12.54 -10.39 17.41
C PHE A 214 13.08 -9.63 16.20
N ALA A 215 12.32 -8.65 15.73
CA ALA A 215 12.76 -7.71 14.73
C ALA A 215 13.44 -6.51 15.37
N ILE A 216 14.51 -6.05 14.73
CA ILE A 216 15.12 -4.75 14.98
C ILE A 216 14.78 -3.82 13.84
N GLU A 217 14.24 -2.65 14.18
CA GLU A 217 13.83 -1.60 13.26
C GLU A 217 14.54 -0.30 13.61
N GLU A 218 15.27 0.27 12.65
CA GLU A 218 15.95 1.54 12.82
C GLU A 218 14.96 2.67 13.14
N ASN A 219 15.40 3.65 13.96
CA ASN A 219 14.59 4.82 14.26
C ASN A 219 15.07 6.04 13.46
N PHE A 220 14.22 7.06 13.41
CA PHE A 220 14.42 8.30 12.66
C PHE A 220 15.45 9.20 13.36
N ASP A 221 16.69 9.14 12.92
CA ASP A 221 17.76 10.02 13.39
C ASP A 221 18.84 10.24 12.30
N LYS A 222 19.89 10.96 12.65
CA LYS A 222 21.02 11.25 11.76
C LYS A 222 21.59 9.99 11.08
N ARG A 223 21.67 8.87 11.79
CA ARG A 223 22.30 7.63 11.28
C ARG A 223 21.52 7.02 10.13
N LEU A 224 20.18 7.10 10.18
CA LEU A 224 19.33 6.71 9.07
C LEU A 224 19.67 7.50 7.81
N ILE A 225 19.79 8.80 7.94
CA ILE A 225 20.02 9.71 6.80
C ILE A 225 21.41 9.46 6.20
N GLU A 226 22.46 9.35 7.06
CA GLU A 226 23.83 9.04 6.64
C GLU A 226 23.93 7.65 5.98
N ASN A 227 23.25 6.63 6.53
CA ASN A 227 23.20 5.28 5.95
C ASN A 227 22.60 5.29 4.54
N ASN A 228 21.65 6.16 4.29
CA ASN A 228 21.04 6.36 2.97
C ASN A 228 21.82 7.37 2.10
N LYS A 229 23.09 7.70 2.44
CA LYS A 229 24.00 8.58 1.68
C LYS A 229 23.45 9.99 1.47
N ARG A 230 22.79 10.54 2.47
CA ARG A 230 22.26 11.91 2.48
C ARG A 230 22.89 12.73 3.61
N LYS A 231 22.92 14.05 3.46
CA LYS A 231 23.41 14.97 4.48
C LYS A 231 22.41 15.06 5.63
N GLU A 232 22.90 15.18 6.86
CA GLU A 232 22.04 15.40 8.03
C GLU A 232 21.09 16.59 7.81
N GLY A 233 19.81 16.38 8.08
CA GLY A 233 18.72 17.36 7.96
C GLY A 233 17.57 17.01 8.88
N LEU A 234 16.51 17.81 8.84
CA LEU A 234 15.34 17.57 9.67
C LEU A 234 14.56 16.36 9.22
N ILE A 235 14.10 15.57 10.20
CA ILE A 235 13.11 14.51 9.99
C ILE A 235 11.84 14.91 10.74
N PHE A 236 10.71 14.81 10.08
CA PHE A 236 9.43 15.22 10.64
C PHE A 236 8.26 14.39 10.11
N GLN A 237 7.13 14.55 10.76
CA GLN A 237 5.84 14.01 10.35
C GLN A 237 4.91 15.18 10.03
N ILE A 238 4.08 15.04 9.02
CA ILE A 238 3.02 16.00 8.71
C ILE A 238 1.78 15.64 9.52
N SER A 239 1.18 16.63 10.19
CA SER A 239 -0.02 16.50 10.99
C SER A 239 -1.16 17.33 10.43
N TYR A 240 -2.39 16.86 10.60
CA TYR A 240 -3.60 17.63 10.26
C TYR A 240 -3.89 18.80 11.20
N ASN A 241 -3.23 18.83 12.36
CA ASN A 241 -3.44 19.92 13.30
C ASN A 241 -3.02 21.25 12.67
N SER A 242 -3.99 22.10 12.36
CA SER A 242 -3.74 23.40 11.72
C SER A 242 -2.84 24.34 12.54
N ARG A 243 -2.74 24.12 13.85
CA ARG A 243 -1.86 24.90 14.74
C ARG A 243 -0.41 24.42 14.73
N ASN A 244 -0.20 23.14 14.44
CA ASN A 244 1.14 22.55 14.35
C ASN A 244 1.13 21.44 13.29
N ARG A 245 1.42 21.80 12.04
CA ARG A 245 1.39 20.87 10.90
C ARG A 245 2.59 19.97 10.82
N ILE A 246 3.65 20.28 11.54
CA ILE A 246 4.87 19.46 11.56
C ILE A 246 5.20 18.97 12.97
N ASP A 247 5.49 17.68 13.11
CA ASP A 247 6.01 17.07 14.35
C ASP A 247 7.45 16.60 14.09
N LEU A 248 8.40 17.30 14.74
CA LEU A 248 9.83 17.07 14.55
C LEU A 248 10.29 15.84 15.32
N GLN A 249 11.10 14.99 14.69
CA GLN A 249 11.65 13.79 15.31
C GLN A 249 12.92 14.06 16.14
N GLN A 250 13.57 15.19 15.90
CA GLN A 250 14.70 15.67 16.70
C GLN A 250 14.20 16.29 18.02
N SER A 251 15.05 16.23 19.05
CA SER A 251 14.76 16.89 20.34
C SER A 251 14.82 18.41 20.23
N LYS A 252 14.05 19.11 21.06
CA LYS A 252 14.07 20.58 21.12
C LYS A 252 15.50 21.11 21.32
N SER A 253 16.29 20.52 22.24
CA SER A 253 17.67 20.91 22.49
C SER A 253 18.62 20.76 21.28
N LYS A 254 18.27 19.94 20.30
CA LYS A 254 19.03 19.79 19.05
C LYS A 254 18.62 20.85 18.02
N ILE A 255 17.44 21.40 18.13
CA ILE A 255 16.86 22.33 17.17
C ILE A 255 17.09 23.79 17.60
N GLU A 256 16.73 24.13 18.84
CA GLU A 256 16.76 25.49 19.37
C GLU A 256 18.18 26.05 19.34
N GLY A 257 18.35 27.23 18.75
CA GLY A 257 19.64 27.93 18.64
C GLY A 257 20.65 27.31 17.68
N THR A 258 20.22 26.38 16.83
CA THR A 258 21.10 25.72 15.84
C THR A 258 20.57 25.98 14.41
N HIS A 259 21.36 25.60 13.41
CA HIS A 259 20.94 25.65 12.00
C HIS A 259 19.68 24.83 11.69
N PHE A 260 19.29 23.89 12.55
CA PHE A 260 18.05 23.15 12.43
C PHE A 260 16.80 24.02 12.71
N GLN A 261 16.96 25.12 13.46
CA GLN A 261 15.87 26.06 13.68
C GLN A 261 15.44 26.74 12.37
N ASP A 262 16.41 27.16 11.57
CA ASP A 262 16.14 27.78 10.27
C ASP A 262 15.47 26.79 9.30
N GLN A 263 15.99 25.55 9.27
CA GLN A 263 15.37 24.47 8.49
C GLN A 263 13.92 24.21 8.95
N ALA A 264 13.67 24.18 10.26
CA ALA A 264 12.32 23.98 10.80
C ALA A 264 11.36 25.11 10.41
N ASN A 265 11.83 26.35 10.42
CA ASN A 265 11.05 27.52 9.99
C ASN A 265 10.72 27.46 8.48
N ILE A 266 11.69 27.08 7.64
CA ILE A 266 11.51 26.88 6.20
C ILE A 266 10.49 25.77 5.93
N VAL A 267 10.69 24.60 6.53
CA VAL A 267 9.78 23.46 6.36
C VAL A 267 8.36 23.82 6.79
N LYS A 268 8.21 24.48 7.94
CA LYS A 268 6.89 24.91 8.41
C LYS A 268 6.21 25.86 7.43
N LYS A 269 6.92 26.89 6.97
CA LYS A 269 6.41 27.85 5.98
C LYS A 269 5.97 27.14 4.70
N ASN A 270 6.82 26.26 4.16
CA ASN A 270 6.54 25.56 2.90
C ASN A 270 5.33 24.62 3.05
N ILE A 271 5.22 23.87 4.14
CA ILE A 271 4.08 23.00 4.39
C ILE A 271 2.79 23.80 4.60
N ASP A 272 2.84 24.92 5.33
CA ASP A 272 1.67 25.79 5.51
C ASP A 272 1.21 26.37 4.15
N SER A 273 2.14 26.91 3.32
CA SER A 273 1.82 27.42 1.98
C SER A 273 1.31 26.33 1.03
N PHE A 274 1.84 25.10 1.12
CA PHE A 274 1.33 23.98 0.36
C PHE A 274 -0.13 23.63 0.73
N PHE A 275 -0.45 23.58 2.02
CA PHE A 275 -1.82 23.31 2.46
C PHE A 275 -2.79 24.46 2.19
N ASN A 276 -2.29 25.66 2.03
CA ASN A 276 -3.10 26.82 1.58
C ASN A 276 -3.34 26.82 0.06
N GLY A 277 -2.54 26.06 -0.70
CA GLY A 277 -2.59 26.03 -2.17
C GLY A 277 -1.71 27.08 -2.84
N ASP A 278 -0.85 27.78 -2.07
CA ASP A 278 0.08 28.79 -2.58
C ASP A 278 1.28 28.16 -3.30
N LEU A 279 1.68 26.95 -2.86
CA LEU A 279 2.78 26.17 -3.42
C LEU A 279 2.27 24.82 -3.95
N LYS A 280 2.85 24.36 -5.06
CA LYS A 280 2.59 23.06 -5.65
C LYS A 280 3.47 21.96 -5.01
N THR A 281 3.17 20.71 -5.33
CA THR A 281 3.97 19.56 -4.89
C THR A 281 5.43 19.69 -5.34
N SER A 282 5.65 20.10 -6.58
CA SER A 282 6.99 20.27 -7.16
C SER A 282 7.81 21.42 -6.52
N ASP A 283 7.14 22.36 -5.83
CA ASP A 283 7.84 23.47 -5.16
C ASP A 283 8.34 23.07 -3.77
N VAL A 284 7.71 22.08 -3.14
CA VAL A 284 7.94 21.72 -1.73
C VAL A 284 8.62 20.38 -1.59
N PHE A 285 8.25 19.38 -2.40
CA PHE A 285 8.74 18.03 -2.30
C PHE A 285 9.73 17.71 -3.43
N ASP A 286 10.68 16.83 -3.16
CA ASP A 286 11.31 16.08 -4.24
C ASP A 286 10.25 15.19 -4.87
N PHE A 287 9.53 15.77 -5.83
CA PHE A 287 8.36 15.16 -6.41
C PHE A 287 8.68 13.87 -7.17
N LYS A 288 9.92 13.71 -7.65
CA LYS A 288 10.38 12.47 -8.28
C LYS A 288 10.51 11.34 -7.25
N GLN A 289 11.08 11.64 -6.09
CA GLN A 289 11.18 10.66 -4.99
C GLN A 289 9.79 10.34 -4.42
N LEU A 290 8.92 11.34 -4.29
CA LEU A 290 7.56 11.15 -3.79
C LEU A 290 6.70 10.34 -4.75
N ALA A 291 6.79 10.60 -6.06
CA ALA A 291 6.10 9.85 -7.11
C ALA A 291 6.54 8.38 -7.13
N LYS A 292 7.85 8.14 -7.08
CA LYS A 292 8.42 6.80 -6.97
C LYS A 292 7.95 6.08 -5.70
N TYR A 293 7.91 6.78 -4.58
CA TYR A 293 7.42 6.21 -3.32
C TYR A 293 5.97 5.74 -3.43
N TYR A 294 5.09 6.57 -4.00
CA TYR A 294 3.68 6.17 -4.16
C TYR A 294 3.49 5.04 -5.17
N ALA A 295 4.28 5.00 -6.23
CA ALA A 295 4.26 3.86 -7.15
C ALA A 295 4.69 2.55 -6.44
N VAL A 296 5.68 2.62 -5.53
CA VAL A 296 6.05 1.46 -4.68
C VAL A 296 4.90 1.05 -3.77
N ILE A 297 4.19 2.00 -3.15
CA ILE A 297 3.02 1.71 -2.32
C ILE A 297 1.92 1.02 -3.14
N ASP A 298 1.68 1.47 -4.36
CA ASP A 298 0.71 0.83 -5.26
C ASP A 298 1.12 -0.60 -5.61
N LEU A 299 2.41 -0.87 -5.81
CA LEU A 299 2.90 -2.23 -6.03
C LEU A 299 2.70 -3.13 -4.80
N TRP A 300 2.78 -2.59 -3.58
CA TRP A 300 2.46 -3.31 -2.35
C TRP A 300 0.96 -3.51 -2.14
N GLY A 301 0.12 -2.73 -2.83
CA GLY A 301 -1.34 -2.79 -2.73
C GLY A 301 -1.89 -2.43 -1.36
N ASN A 302 -1.09 -1.78 -0.51
CA ASN A 302 -1.47 -1.38 0.84
C ASN A 302 -1.09 0.08 1.10
N HIS A 303 -2.09 0.91 1.36
CA HIS A 303 -1.88 2.34 1.57
C HIS A 303 -1.45 2.71 3.00
N HIS A 304 -1.15 1.72 3.87
CA HIS A 304 -0.84 1.98 5.28
C HIS A 304 0.39 2.87 5.45
N ALA A 305 1.47 2.59 4.73
CA ALA A 305 2.69 3.39 4.77
C ALA A 305 2.55 4.76 4.10
N ALA A 306 1.53 4.98 3.25
CA ALA A 306 1.25 6.29 2.66
C ALA A 306 0.50 7.24 3.61
N GLN A 307 -0.14 6.72 4.68
CA GLN A 307 -0.88 7.56 5.64
C GLN A 307 0.05 8.54 6.34
N LEU A 308 -0.36 9.80 6.50
CA LEU A 308 0.45 10.84 7.15
C LEU A 308 0.87 10.51 8.58
N LYS A 309 0.09 9.69 9.28
CA LYS A 309 0.47 9.19 10.62
C LYS A 309 1.65 8.21 10.59
N ASN A 310 1.93 7.57 9.44
CA ASN A 310 2.97 6.55 9.29
C ASN A 310 4.17 7.07 8.53
N ILE A 311 3.98 7.65 7.34
CA ILE A 311 5.08 8.24 6.57
C ILE A 311 5.85 9.27 7.39
N ARG A 312 7.17 9.31 7.20
CA ARG A 312 8.02 10.39 7.69
C ARG A 312 8.62 11.11 6.51
N PHE A 313 9.04 12.33 6.77
CA PHE A 313 9.65 13.20 5.77
C PHE A 313 11.01 13.67 6.24
N TYR A 314 11.91 13.81 5.28
CA TYR A 314 13.24 14.34 5.48
C TYR A 314 13.40 15.61 4.63
N TYR A 315 13.79 16.71 5.27
CA TYR A 315 14.20 17.92 4.58
C TYR A 315 15.67 17.79 4.16
N ASN A 316 15.91 17.76 2.86
CA ASN A 316 17.25 17.69 2.29
C ASN A 316 17.86 19.10 2.22
N PRO A 317 18.86 19.43 3.05
CA PRO A 317 19.44 20.76 3.07
C PRO A 317 20.27 21.11 1.81
N ILE A 318 20.54 20.16 0.93
CA ILE A 318 21.25 20.38 -0.34
C ILE A 318 20.30 20.86 -1.42
N THR A 319 19.14 20.20 -1.55
CA THR A 319 18.14 20.51 -2.57
C THR A 319 17.08 21.48 -2.08
N SER A 320 16.97 21.68 -0.76
CA SER A 320 15.89 22.41 -0.07
C SER A 320 14.50 21.81 -0.31
N LEU A 321 14.44 20.55 -0.70
CA LEU A 321 13.21 19.79 -0.95
C LEU A 321 12.97 18.73 0.11
N ILE A 322 11.75 18.25 0.20
CA ILE A 322 11.28 17.26 1.16
C ILE A 322 11.21 15.90 0.49
N GLU A 323 11.93 14.90 1.03
CA GLU A 323 11.92 13.51 0.56
C GLU A 323 11.09 12.61 1.49
N PRO A 324 10.36 11.60 0.98
CA PRO A 324 9.62 10.63 1.80
C PRO A 324 10.56 9.63 2.46
N ILE A 325 10.20 9.19 3.67
CA ILE A 325 10.78 8.03 4.37
C ILE A 325 9.68 7.02 4.58
N GLY A 326 9.78 5.87 3.91
CA GLY A 326 8.81 4.78 4.07
C GLY A 326 8.90 4.12 5.44
N TYR A 327 7.74 3.83 6.02
CA TYR A 327 7.65 3.26 7.35
C TYR A 327 6.29 2.63 7.59
N ASP A 328 6.28 1.51 8.31
CA ASP A 328 5.06 0.85 8.82
C ASP A 328 4.18 0.22 7.72
N GLU A 329 4.85 -0.46 6.77
CA GLU A 329 4.17 -1.24 5.75
C GLU A 329 3.92 -2.67 6.27
N GLN A 330 2.78 -2.87 6.90
CA GLN A 330 2.49 -4.09 7.67
C GLN A 330 2.11 -5.29 6.80
N ALA A 331 1.65 -5.07 5.57
CA ALA A 331 1.02 -6.09 4.76
C ALA A 331 1.18 -5.88 3.27
N LEU A 332 1.13 -6.98 2.55
CA LEU A 332 1.06 -7.03 1.10
C LEU A 332 -0.37 -7.42 0.70
N TYR A 333 -1.04 -6.58 -0.11
CA TYR A 333 -2.38 -6.82 -0.62
C TYR A 333 -2.40 -6.83 -2.15
N TYR A 334 -3.51 -7.27 -2.71
CA TYR A 334 -3.78 -7.06 -4.13
C TYR A 334 -4.20 -5.61 -4.36
N THR A 335 -3.48 -4.91 -5.24
CA THR A 335 -3.74 -3.50 -5.58
C THR A 335 -5.17 -3.27 -6.08
N GLU A 336 -5.76 -4.29 -6.71
CA GLU A 336 -7.14 -4.25 -7.20
C GLU A 336 -8.16 -3.89 -6.10
N TYR A 337 -7.91 -4.26 -4.83
CA TYR A 337 -8.85 -3.99 -3.74
C TYR A 337 -8.88 -2.52 -3.30
N LEU A 338 -7.74 -1.86 -3.29
CA LEU A 338 -7.62 -0.46 -2.88
C LEU A 338 -7.57 0.49 -4.05
N ASP A 339 -7.24 -0.01 -5.24
CA ASP A 339 -6.94 0.73 -6.45
C ASP A 339 -5.62 1.55 -6.31
N LEU A 340 -5.22 2.26 -7.36
CA LEU A 340 -4.03 3.11 -7.34
C LEU A 340 -4.28 4.37 -6.50
N ILE A 341 -3.29 4.84 -5.77
CA ILE A 341 -3.37 6.10 -5.01
C ILE A 341 -3.77 7.25 -5.94
N GLY A 342 -3.20 7.29 -7.13
CA GLY A 342 -3.50 8.32 -8.13
C GLY A 342 -4.89 8.22 -8.75
N SER A 343 -5.63 7.12 -8.61
CA SER A 343 -6.98 6.98 -9.17
C SER A 343 -7.99 7.94 -8.52
N ARG A 344 -7.64 8.53 -7.37
CA ARG A 344 -8.50 9.43 -6.59
C ARG A 344 -9.91 8.88 -6.29
N LYS A 345 -10.16 7.60 -6.53
CA LYS A 345 -11.34 6.94 -5.98
C LYS A 345 -11.34 7.19 -4.49
N LYS A 346 -12.52 7.50 -3.93
CA LYS A 346 -12.69 7.68 -2.48
C LYS A 346 -11.83 6.64 -1.79
N PHE A 347 -10.68 7.09 -1.33
CA PHE A 347 -9.76 6.26 -0.59
C PHE A 347 -10.56 5.49 0.43
N ASN A 348 -10.38 4.19 0.51
CA ASN A 348 -10.93 3.39 1.58
C ASN A 348 -10.72 4.16 2.89
N GLN A 349 -11.57 3.94 3.88
CA GLN A 349 -11.58 4.66 5.16
C GLN A 349 -10.18 4.95 5.75
N SER A 350 -9.16 4.17 5.34
CA SER A 350 -7.77 4.33 5.78
C SER A 350 -7.07 5.62 5.35
N LEU A 351 -7.42 6.21 4.18
CA LEU A 351 -6.83 7.48 3.70
C LEU A 351 -7.82 8.64 3.71
N SER A 352 -9.06 8.43 4.16
CA SER A 352 -10.09 9.46 4.18
C SER A 352 -9.70 10.68 5.02
N SER A 353 -8.97 10.47 6.11
CA SER A 353 -8.41 11.55 6.94
C SER A 353 -7.35 12.37 6.21
N ASP A 354 -6.68 11.77 5.22
CA ASP A 354 -5.55 12.34 4.49
C ASP A 354 -5.94 12.86 3.10
N SER A 355 -7.23 12.82 2.75
CA SER A 355 -7.74 13.14 1.42
C SER A 355 -7.28 14.51 0.90
N ARG A 356 -7.30 15.56 1.75
CA ARG A 356 -6.85 16.89 1.35
C ARG A 356 -5.37 16.91 0.96
N PHE A 357 -4.52 16.20 1.67
CA PHE A 357 -3.10 16.13 1.33
C PHE A 357 -2.90 15.49 -0.04
N PHE A 358 -3.55 14.35 -0.29
CA PHE A 358 -3.46 13.66 -1.58
C PHE A 358 -4.07 14.47 -2.72
N ASP A 359 -5.20 15.16 -2.47
CA ASP A 359 -5.79 16.06 -3.47
C ASP A 359 -4.81 17.17 -3.88
N LEU A 360 -4.12 17.79 -2.93
CA LEU A 360 -3.11 18.79 -3.21
C LEU A 360 -1.90 18.22 -3.95
N VAL A 361 -1.42 17.05 -3.51
CA VAL A 361 -0.28 16.37 -4.16
C VAL A 361 -0.58 16.07 -5.62
N PHE A 362 -1.74 15.49 -5.92
CA PHE A 362 -2.12 15.12 -7.28
C PHE A 362 -2.76 16.27 -8.12
N ASN A 363 -2.95 17.46 -7.55
CA ASN A 363 -3.32 18.64 -8.32
C ASN A 363 -2.13 19.20 -9.12
N ASP A 364 -0.91 18.90 -8.73
CA ASP A 364 0.27 19.25 -9.51
C ASP A 364 0.42 18.27 -10.68
N ILE A 365 0.20 18.75 -11.89
CA ILE A 365 0.26 17.91 -13.10
C ILE A 365 1.66 17.36 -13.37
N ASN A 366 2.70 18.10 -13.00
CA ASN A 366 4.08 17.63 -13.17
C ASN A 366 4.36 16.44 -12.25
N PHE A 367 3.89 16.52 -11.00
CA PHE A 367 3.93 15.39 -10.08
C PHE A 367 3.13 14.20 -10.64
N TYR A 368 1.90 14.46 -11.12
CA TYR A 368 1.03 13.39 -11.58
C TYR A 368 1.63 12.65 -12.79
N LYS A 369 2.14 13.37 -13.78
CA LYS A 369 2.83 12.78 -14.94
C LYS A 369 4.01 11.92 -14.49
N THR A 370 4.84 12.46 -13.59
CA THR A 370 5.99 11.71 -13.04
C THR A 370 5.56 10.45 -12.29
N TYR A 371 4.46 10.50 -11.54
CA TYR A 371 3.92 9.33 -10.85
C TYR A 371 3.49 8.24 -11.85
N ILE A 372 2.87 8.60 -12.96
CA ILE A 372 2.49 7.66 -14.00
C ILE A 372 3.72 7.04 -14.66
N ASP A 373 4.76 7.84 -14.92
CA ASP A 373 6.04 7.35 -15.44
C ASP A 373 6.72 6.36 -14.46
N GLU A 374 6.60 6.57 -13.15
CA GLU A 374 7.09 5.62 -12.16
C GLU A 374 6.21 4.35 -12.09
N LEU A 375 4.88 4.44 -12.29
CA LEU A 375 4.02 3.28 -12.44
C LEU A 375 4.42 2.43 -13.65
N GLU A 376 4.78 3.06 -14.78
CA GLU A 376 5.28 2.35 -15.95
C GLU A 376 6.56 1.59 -15.66
N LYS A 377 7.54 2.24 -15.01
CA LYS A 377 8.80 1.60 -14.60
C LYS A 377 8.56 0.40 -13.70
N ILE A 378 7.67 0.55 -12.72
CA ILE A 378 7.29 -0.52 -11.79
C ILE A 378 6.55 -1.65 -12.51
N SER A 379 5.77 -1.34 -13.54
CA SER A 379 5.05 -2.33 -14.34
C SER A 379 5.94 -3.18 -15.25
N ASN A 380 7.23 -2.82 -15.40
CA ASN A 380 8.18 -3.60 -16.18
C ASN A 380 8.47 -4.96 -15.51
N PRO A 381 8.18 -6.10 -16.17
CA PRO A 381 8.39 -7.42 -15.57
C PRO A 381 9.81 -7.67 -15.06
N ASN A 382 10.82 -7.16 -15.75
CA ASN A 382 12.22 -7.35 -15.39
C ASN A 382 12.60 -6.69 -14.06
N LEU A 383 11.84 -5.69 -13.59
CA LEU A 383 12.15 -4.99 -12.34
C LEU A 383 12.08 -5.93 -11.13
N LEU A 384 11.00 -6.69 -11.02
CA LEU A 384 10.84 -7.65 -9.92
C LEU A 384 11.84 -8.79 -10.01
N ASP A 385 12.09 -9.31 -11.19
CA ASP A 385 13.09 -10.37 -11.40
C ASP A 385 14.49 -9.91 -10.97
N ASN A 386 14.91 -8.72 -11.38
CA ASN A 386 16.19 -8.14 -10.97
C ASN A 386 16.25 -7.95 -9.44
N PHE A 387 15.21 -7.40 -8.85
CA PHE A 387 15.14 -7.23 -7.41
C PHE A 387 15.23 -8.56 -6.64
N PHE A 388 14.46 -9.57 -7.05
CA PHE A 388 14.51 -10.88 -6.39
C PHE A 388 15.87 -11.55 -6.54
N ASN A 389 16.51 -11.44 -7.70
CA ASN A 389 17.86 -11.97 -7.92
C ASN A 389 18.89 -11.32 -6.97
N GLU A 390 18.75 -10.00 -6.71
CA GLU A 390 19.64 -9.27 -5.80
C GLU A 390 19.45 -9.71 -4.34
N VAL A 391 18.21 -9.86 -3.89
CA VAL A 391 17.91 -10.05 -2.47
C VAL A 391 17.72 -11.51 -2.05
N ASP A 392 17.60 -12.47 -2.97
CA ASP A 392 17.15 -13.84 -2.67
C ASP A 392 18.00 -14.54 -1.60
N ARG A 393 19.33 -14.38 -1.65
CA ARG A 393 20.24 -14.98 -0.66
C ARG A 393 19.98 -14.44 0.74
N GLU A 394 19.86 -13.13 0.89
CA GLU A 394 19.62 -12.48 2.17
C GLU A 394 18.20 -12.76 2.66
N PHE A 395 17.22 -12.70 1.76
CA PHE A 395 15.83 -13.05 2.04
C PHE A 395 15.71 -14.46 2.64
N ASN A 396 16.29 -15.46 2.00
CA ASN A 396 16.28 -16.83 2.48
C ASN A 396 17.00 -17.00 3.82
N HIS A 397 18.06 -16.22 4.07
CA HIS A 397 18.76 -16.22 5.35
C HIS A 397 17.86 -15.66 6.46
N GLN A 398 17.25 -14.50 6.28
CA GLN A 398 16.36 -13.86 7.25
C GLN A 398 15.11 -14.73 7.51
N LEU A 399 14.56 -15.34 6.47
CA LEU A 399 13.44 -16.26 6.56
C LEU A 399 13.77 -17.47 7.45
N LYS A 400 14.93 -18.08 7.28
CA LYS A 400 15.39 -19.19 8.13
C LYS A 400 15.61 -18.75 9.58
N ILE A 401 16.03 -17.52 9.84
CA ILE A 401 16.10 -16.98 11.20
C ILE A 401 14.71 -16.95 11.84
N LEU A 402 13.70 -16.44 11.13
CA LEU A 402 12.31 -16.43 11.61
C LEU A 402 11.77 -17.82 11.90
N TYR A 403 12.09 -18.80 11.09
CA TYR A 403 11.65 -20.19 11.30
C TYR A 403 12.11 -20.82 12.62
N LYS A 404 13.14 -20.27 13.27
CA LYS A 404 13.54 -20.73 14.62
C LYS A 404 12.44 -20.57 15.66
N SER A 405 11.56 -19.60 15.49
CA SER A 405 10.46 -19.32 16.42
C SER A 405 9.07 -19.42 15.76
N PHE A 406 9.02 -19.22 14.45
CA PHE A 406 7.76 -19.12 13.70
C PHE A 406 7.78 -19.98 12.43
N PRO A 407 7.98 -21.29 12.50
CA PRO A 407 8.08 -22.14 11.31
C PRO A 407 6.75 -22.31 10.56
N TYR A 408 5.65 -21.80 11.13
CA TYR A 408 4.27 -21.94 10.64
C TYR A 408 3.70 -20.68 10.00
N PHE A 409 4.44 -19.59 9.89
CA PHE A 409 3.86 -18.29 9.48
C PHE A 409 3.54 -18.17 7.98
N GLU A 410 3.88 -19.14 7.15
CA GLU A 410 3.65 -19.17 5.70
C GLU A 410 2.25 -19.59 5.27
N TYR A 411 1.27 -19.55 6.15
CA TYR A 411 -0.09 -19.94 5.78
C TYR A 411 -0.74 -18.93 4.81
N LYS A 412 -1.08 -19.42 3.60
CA LYS A 412 -1.77 -18.63 2.57
C LYS A 412 -3.28 -18.62 2.81
N SER A 413 -3.90 -17.44 2.92
CA SER A 413 -5.36 -17.28 2.80
C SER A 413 -5.69 -16.60 1.49
N LYS A 414 -6.55 -17.21 0.70
CA LYS A 414 -7.05 -16.65 -0.55
C LYS A 414 -8.04 -15.48 -0.33
N TYR A 415 -8.52 -15.25 0.88
CA TYR A 415 -9.56 -14.27 1.19
C TYR A 415 -9.22 -13.43 2.42
N PRO A 416 -8.44 -12.33 2.25
CA PRO A 416 -8.07 -11.46 3.36
C PRO A 416 -9.25 -10.73 4.01
N SER A 417 -10.31 -10.47 3.27
CA SER A 417 -11.43 -9.62 3.71
C SER A 417 -12.35 -10.21 4.77
N LEU A 418 -12.42 -11.54 4.88
CA LEU A 418 -13.32 -12.21 5.84
C LEU A 418 -12.79 -12.23 7.28
N THR A 419 -11.52 -11.93 7.49
CA THR A 419 -10.88 -12.01 8.81
C THR A 419 -10.88 -10.69 9.58
N TRP A 420 -11.12 -9.58 8.91
CA TRP A 420 -11.23 -8.25 9.55
C TRP A 420 -12.50 -8.05 10.36
N PHE A 421 -13.59 -8.73 10.03
CA PHE A 421 -14.89 -8.56 10.67
C PHE A 421 -15.05 -9.28 12.00
N TRP A 422 -14.18 -10.24 12.33
CA TRP A 422 -14.27 -11.07 13.53
C TRP A 422 -13.11 -10.85 14.50
N GLN A 423 -12.65 -9.60 14.61
CA GLN A 423 -11.70 -9.24 15.66
C GLN A 423 -12.43 -9.15 16.98
N ASP A 424 -12.35 -10.21 17.76
CA ASP A 424 -12.57 -10.11 19.19
C ASP A 424 -11.53 -9.10 19.75
N ARG A 425 -11.99 -8.01 20.35
CA ARG A 425 -11.15 -6.96 20.92
C ARG A 425 -10.10 -7.49 21.91
N ASN A 426 -10.34 -8.66 22.49
CA ASN A 426 -9.48 -9.32 23.46
C ASN A 426 -8.40 -10.22 22.85
N HIS A 427 -8.55 -10.65 21.60
CA HIS A 427 -7.62 -11.54 20.92
C HIS A 427 -7.45 -11.10 19.47
N MET A 428 -6.63 -10.07 19.23
CA MET A 428 -6.19 -9.76 17.87
C MET A 428 -5.34 -10.91 17.34
N ILE A 429 -6.00 -11.92 16.80
CA ILE A 429 -5.39 -12.88 15.91
C ILE A 429 -5.31 -12.18 14.56
N TYR A 430 -4.20 -11.51 14.31
CA TYR A 430 -3.88 -11.17 12.92
C TYR A 430 -3.80 -12.49 12.19
N PRO A 431 -4.58 -12.71 11.14
CA PRO A 431 -4.38 -13.89 10.32
C PRO A 431 -2.98 -13.79 9.75
N SER A 432 -2.12 -14.68 10.20
CA SER A 432 -0.77 -14.85 9.67
C SER A 432 -0.75 -15.04 8.14
N SER A 433 -1.88 -15.37 7.61
CA SER A 433 -2.19 -15.64 6.22
C SER A 433 -2.13 -14.44 5.27
N LEU A 434 -2.15 -13.22 5.77
CA LEU A 434 -2.10 -12.00 4.94
C LEU A 434 -0.67 -11.52 4.66
N TRP A 435 0.35 -12.21 5.17
CA TRP A 435 1.63 -11.63 5.41
C TRP A 435 2.77 -12.28 4.64
N LEU A 436 2.46 -12.91 3.50
CA LEU A 436 3.48 -13.71 2.86
C LEU A 436 4.15 -13.00 1.69
N PRO A 437 5.22 -12.27 1.97
CA PRO A 437 6.18 -11.95 0.93
C PRO A 437 6.92 -13.20 0.42
N THR A 438 6.69 -14.38 0.99
CA THR A 438 7.07 -15.65 0.38
C THR A 438 6.24 -15.96 -0.86
N ASP A 439 5.05 -15.39 -0.99
CA ASP A 439 4.27 -15.46 -2.22
C ASP A 439 4.54 -14.25 -3.11
N LYS A 440 5.65 -14.31 -3.81
CA LYS A 440 6.06 -13.33 -4.82
C LYS A 440 4.95 -13.08 -5.87
N SER A 441 4.01 -14.03 -6.04
CA SER A 441 2.92 -13.94 -7.01
C SER A 441 2.05 -12.70 -6.82
N VAL A 442 1.81 -12.28 -5.59
CA VAL A 442 1.02 -11.06 -5.32
C VAL A 442 1.65 -9.81 -5.93
N LEU A 443 2.98 -9.67 -5.85
CA LEU A 443 3.67 -8.54 -6.47
C LEU A 443 3.60 -8.58 -7.98
N TYR A 444 3.71 -9.75 -8.60
CA TYR A 444 3.55 -9.90 -10.06
C TYR A 444 2.11 -9.64 -10.51
N GLU A 445 1.11 -10.06 -9.72
CA GLU A 445 -0.29 -9.75 -9.99
C GLU A 445 -0.56 -8.24 -9.86
N ASN A 446 0.00 -7.59 -8.83
CA ASN A 446 -0.08 -6.14 -8.67
C ASN A 446 0.62 -5.39 -9.82
N GLN A 447 1.80 -5.87 -10.24
CA GLN A 447 2.52 -5.33 -11.38
C GLN A 447 1.70 -5.44 -12.67
N SER A 448 1.04 -6.58 -12.90
CA SER A 448 0.13 -6.79 -14.02
C SER A 448 -1.08 -5.85 -13.96
N TYR A 449 -1.67 -5.68 -12.75
CA TYR A 449 -2.77 -4.74 -12.54
C TYR A 449 -2.37 -3.30 -12.86
N ILE A 450 -1.21 -2.85 -12.37
CA ILE A 450 -0.66 -1.53 -12.67
C ILE A 450 -0.45 -1.38 -14.18
N SER A 451 0.19 -2.36 -14.84
CA SER A 451 0.41 -2.36 -16.28
C SER A 451 -0.89 -2.22 -17.07
N ASN A 452 -1.96 -2.87 -16.63
CA ASN A 452 -3.26 -2.77 -17.29
C ASN A 452 -3.96 -1.44 -17.00
N SER A 453 -3.72 -0.85 -15.82
CA SER A 453 -4.33 0.43 -15.42
C SER A 453 -3.75 1.65 -16.17
N ILE A 454 -2.56 1.51 -16.75
CA ILE A 454 -1.94 2.56 -17.57
C ILE A 454 -2.14 2.36 -19.08
N LYS A 455 -2.91 1.35 -19.49
CA LYS A 455 -3.22 1.08 -20.91
C LYS A 455 -4.59 1.60 -21.27
N LEU A 456 -4.66 2.32 -22.39
CA LEU A 456 -5.91 2.80 -22.96
C LEU A 456 -6.58 1.72 -23.85
N ASN A 457 -7.89 1.79 -23.90
CA ASN A 457 -8.71 1.01 -24.83
C ASN A 457 -9.73 1.92 -25.54
N ASP A 458 -10.46 1.38 -26.51
CA ASP A 458 -11.41 2.13 -27.35
C ASP A 458 -12.59 2.74 -26.54
N GLN A 459 -12.77 2.31 -25.31
CA GLN A 459 -13.82 2.82 -24.41
C GLN A 459 -13.28 3.76 -23.32
N SER A 460 -12.00 4.11 -23.36
CA SER A 460 -11.35 4.92 -22.33
C SER A 460 -11.96 6.31 -22.18
N ILE A 461 -12.43 6.90 -23.28
CA ILE A 461 -13.13 8.19 -23.23
C ILE A 461 -14.42 8.17 -24.04
N ASN A 462 -15.36 9.03 -23.63
CA ASN A 462 -16.54 9.34 -24.40
C ASN A 462 -16.53 10.83 -24.72
N VAL A 463 -16.75 11.16 -25.99
CA VAL A 463 -16.76 12.54 -26.48
C VAL A 463 -18.15 12.88 -27.02
N TYR A 464 -18.66 14.05 -26.65
CA TYR A 464 -19.96 14.52 -27.02
C TYR A 464 -19.89 15.95 -27.54
N TYR A 465 -20.67 16.26 -28.57
CA TYR A 465 -20.90 17.64 -28.97
C TYR A 465 -21.74 18.35 -27.91
N LYS A 466 -21.38 19.59 -27.59
CA LYS A 466 -22.21 20.46 -26.76
C LYS A 466 -22.82 21.57 -27.61
N GLN A 467 -21.99 22.36 -28.27
CA GLN A 467 -22.46 23.56 -28.97
C GLN A 467 -21.47 24.01 -30.02
N LEU A 468 -21.98 24.65 -31.08
CA LEU A 468 -21.21 25.47 -32.00
C LEU A 468 -21.16 26.90 -31.53
N LEU A 469 -19.97 27.47 -31.45
CA LEU A 469 -19.72 28.84 -31.08
C LEU A 469 -19.39 29.62 -32.36
N LEU A 470 -20.42 30.02 -33.10
CA LEU A 470 -20.27 30.65 -34.43
C LEU A 470 -19.43 31.94 -34.41
N GLU A 471 -19.69 32.81 -33.41
CA GLU A 471 -18.96 34.06 -33.23
C GLU A 471 -17.47 33.85 -32.94
N GLU A 472 -17.13 32.69 -32.35
CA GLU A 472 -15.77 32.37 -31.96
C GLU A 472 -15.11 31.38 -32.93
N ASN A 473 -15.80 30.99 -34.00
CA ASN A 473 -15.35 29.96 -34.94
C ASN A 473 -14.84 28.70 -34.24
N ALA A 474 -15.59 28.18 -33.26
CA ALA A 474 -15.21 27.07 -32.42
C ALA A 474 -16.35 26.09 -32.16
N ILE A 475 -15.97 24.85 -31.83
CA ILE A 475 -16.88 23.81 -31.34
C ILE A 475 -16.63 23.60 -29.85
N LEU A 476 -17.69 23.52 -29.07
CA LEU A 476 -17.64 23.12 -27.68
C LEU A 476 -17.98 21.63 -27.58
N ILE A 477 -17.04 20.84 -27.09
CA ILE A 477 -17.18 19.41 -26.85
C ILE A 477 -17.12 19.09 -25.36
N LYS A 478 -17.81 18.02 -24.97
CA LYS A 478 -17.73 17.45 -23.62
C LYS A 478 -17.03 16.11 -23.69
N VAL A 479 -16.11 15.90 -22.78
CA VAL A 479 -15.34 14.66 -22.69
C VAL A 479 -15.47 14.07 -21.29
N LYS A 480 -15.78 12.77 -21.22
CA LYS A 480 -15.79 12.01 -19.98
C LYS A 480 -14.79 10.86 -20.11
N SER A 481 -13.81 10.83 -19.21
CA SER A 481 -12.89 9.71 -19.09
C SER A 481 -13.49 8.61 -18.20
N ARG A 482 -13.24 7.36 -18.58
CA ARG A 482 -13.48 6.18 -17.73
C ARG A 482 -12.23 5.68 -17.07
N GLU A 483 -11.10 6.31 -17.38
CA GLU A 483 -9.80 5.92 -16.86
C GLU A 483 -9.62 6.30 -15.41
N LYS A 484 -8.81 5.52 -14.71
CA LYS A 484 -8.43 5.75 -13.31
C LYS A 484 -7.35 6.82 -13.16
N LEU A 485 -6.69 7.15 -14.26
CA LEU A 485 -5.59 8.10 -14.34
C LEU A 485 -5.97 9.25 -15.28
N PRO A 486 -5.34 10.42 -15.19
CA PRO A 486 -5.63 11.54 -16.07
C PRO A 486 -5.28 11.20 -17.52
N VAL A 487 -6.11 11.68 -18.42
CA VAL A 487 -5.96 11.52 -19.88
C VAL A 487 -5.63 12.86 -20.50
N GLU A 488 -4.64 12.91 -21.40
CA GLU A 488 -4.23 14.08 -22.14
C GLU A 488 -4.74 13.99 -23.60
N ILE A 489 -5.44 15.01 -24.04
CA ILE A 489 -5.78 15.17 -25.45
C ILE A 489 -4.54 15.70 -26.17
N THR A 490 -4.02 14.92 -27.12
CA THR A 490 -2.77 15.25 -27.83
C THR A 490 -3.01 15.92 -29.18
N ASN A 491 -4.13 15.58 -29.83
CA ASN A 491 -4.45 16.13 -31.14
C ASN A 491 -5.96 16.10 -31.37
N VAL A 492 -6.48 17.11 -32.07
CA VAL A 492 -7.83 17.17 -32.60
C VAL A 492 -7.75 17.50 -34.08
N THR A 493 -8.49 16.74 -34.90
CA THR A 493 -8.60 17.01 -36.33
C THR A 493 -10.08 17.15 -36.71
N ILE A 494 -10.36 18.10 -37.56
CA ILE A 494 -11.68 18.28 -38.20
C ILE A 494 -11.47 18.14 -39.70
N SER A 495 -12.14 17.18 -40.34
CA SER A 495 -11.96 16.88 -41.77
C SER A 495 -10.47 16.74 -42.16
N ASP A 496 -9.72 15.95 -41.36
CA ASP A 496 -8.29 15.69 -41.51
C ASP A 496 -7.36 16.93 -41.38
N ILE A 497 -7.90 18.06 -40.97
CA ILE A 497 -7.11 19.28 -40.68
C ILE A 497 -6.91 19.39 -39.17
N HIS A 498 -5.66 19.64 -38.76
CA HIS A 498 -5.34 19.88 -37.36
C HIS A 498 -6.09 21.10 -36.82
N SER A 499 -6.72 20.92 -35.66
CA SER A 499 -7.50 21.92 -34.97
C SER A 499 -6.88 22.21 -33.61
N GLN A 500 -6.84 23.48 -33.23
CA GLN A 500 -6.28 23.88 -31.95
C GLN A 500 -7.31 23.69 -30.83
N LEU A 501 -6.86 23.09 -29.73
CA LEU A 501 -7.62 22.99 -28.50
C LEU A 501 -7.33 24.23 -27.65
N ILE A 502 -8.41 24.93 -27.25
CA ILE A 502 -8.30 26.14 -26.45
C ILE A 502 -8.46 25.80 -24.98
N GLY A 503 -7.41 25.99 -24.19
CA GLY A 503 -7.41 25.75 -22.74
C GLY A 503 -6.62 24.54 -22.29
N ASN A 504 -7.02 23.96 -21.15
CA ASN A 504 -6.34 22.82 -20.57
C ASN A 504 -6.74 21.54 -21.32
N ASN A 505 -5.74 20.75 -21.76
CA ASN A 505 -5.92 19.51 -22.50
C ASN A 505 -5.96 18.24 -21.61
N ILE A 506 -5.95 18.40 -20.29
CA ILE A 506 -5.94 17.29 -19.33
C ILE A 506 -7.35 16.99 -18.81
N ILE A 507 -7.77 15.75 -18.95
CA ILE A 507 -9.02 15.22 -18.40
C ILE A 507 -8.68 14.48 -17.10
N GLN A 508 -9.27 14.93 -16.01
CA GLN A 508 -9.05 14.33 -14.70
C GLN A 508 -9.77 12.96 -14.58
N PRO A 509 -9.25 12.03 -13.76
CA PRO A 509 -9.83 10.70 -13.60
C PRO A 509 -11.24 10.74 -13.04
N GLN A 510 -12.08 9.78 -13.45
CA GLN A 510 -13.43 9.63 -12.92
C GLN A 510 -13.38 9.28 -11.42
N GLY A 511 -14.18 9.97 -10.61
CA GLY A 511 -14.31 9.70 -9.17
C GLY A 511 -13.52 10.62 -8.26
N SER A 512 -12.78 11.60 -8.78
CA SER A 512 -12.32 12.71 -7.96
C SER A 512 -13.52 13.60 -7.59
N LYS A 513 -13.66 13.96 -6.30
CA LYS A 513 -14.77 14.84 -5.85
C LYS A 513 -14.85 16.16 -6.59
N LEU A 514 -13.75 16.63 -7.18
CA LEU A 514 -13.66 17.88 -7.94
C LEU A 514 -14.10 17.71 -9.40
N TYR A 515 -14.17 16.49 -9.92
CA TYR A 515 -14.23 16.23 -11.36
C TYR A 515 -15.24 15.15 -11.77
N ASP A 516 -16.29 14.95 -10.97
CA ASP A 516 -17.41 14.03 -11.33
C ASP A 516 -18.17 14.51 -12.59
N ASN A 517 -17.83 15.69 -13.11
CA ASN A 517 -18.47 16.29 -14.26
C ASN A 517 -17.65 16.07 -15.54
N TYR A 518 -18.35 16.17 -16.67
CA TYR A 518 -17.70 16.23 -17.97
C TYR A 518 -16.72 17.41 -18.05
N ASN A 519 -15.57 17.20 -18.66
CA ASN A 519 -14.68 18.28 -19.02
C ASN A 519 -15.16 18.92 -20.34
N GLU A 520 -15.23 20.22 -20.38
CA GLU A 520 -15.60 20.99 -21.57
C GLU A 520 -14.34 21.53 -22.25
N PHE A 521 -14.29 21.32 -23.56
CA PHE A 521 -13.17 21.76 -24.39
C PHE A 521 -13.67 22.55 -25.57
N LYS A 522 -13.02 23.70 -25.80
CA LYS A 522 -13.26 24.53 -26.98
C LYS A 522 -12.23 24.13 -28.03
N VAL A 523 -12.70 23.75 -29.21
CA VAL A 523 -11.89 23.35 -30.35
C VAL A 523 -12.09 24.37 -31.47
N GLU A 524 -11.02 25.00 -31.93
CA GLU A 524 -11.05 25.97 -33.00
C GLU A 524 -11.38 25.28 -34.33
N ILE A 525 -12.27 25.85 -35.15
CA ILE A 525 -12.58 25.37 -36.48
C ILE A 525 -11.56 25.98 -37.46
N PRO A 526 -10.85 25.16 -38.24
CA PRO A 526 -9.92 25.65 -39.23
C PRO A 526 -10.60 26.55 -40.27
N ASN A 527 -10.05 27.73 -40.57
CA ASN A 527 -10.63 28.74 -41.49
C ASN A 527 -10.89 28.26 -42.93
N ARG A 528 -10.47 27.07 -43.30
CA ARG A 528 -10.63 26.46 -44.63
C ARG A 528 -11.80 25.50 -44.75
N ILE A 529 -12.55 25.32 -43.68
CA ILE A 529 -13.65 24.35 -43.63
C ILE A 529 -14.95 25.13 -43.58
N ASP A 530 -15.84 24.90 -44.57
CA ASP A 530 -17.23 25.29 -44.42
C ASP A 530 -17.78 24.44 -43.25
N TRP A 531 -18.13 25.12 -42.18
CA TRP A 531 -18.45 24.44 -40.94
C TRP A 531 -19.77 23.64 -41.00
N VAL A 532 -20.67 23.92 -41.95
CA VAL A 532 -21.86 23.06 -42.22
C VAL A 532 -21.42 21.73 -42.79
N ASP A 533 -20.40 21.69 -43.65
CA ASP A 533 -19.85 20.46 -44.20
C ASP A 533 -18.85 19.80 -43.25
N SER A 534 -18.18 20.56 -42.38
CA SER A 534 -17.22 20.03 -41.41
C SER A 534 -17.86 19.14 -40.35
N LEU A 535 -19.14 19.41 -40.04
CA LEU A 535 -19.87 18.64 -39.03
C LEU A 535 -20.49 17.35 -39.60
N LYS A 536 -20.54 17.23 -40.91
CA LYS A 536 -20.86 15.96 -41.62
C LYS A 536 -19.61 15.07 -41.69
N ASN A 537 -18.43 15.61 -41.48
CA ASN A 537 -17.14 14.94 -41.65
C ASN A 537 -16.37 14.78 -40.34
N ASN A 538 -15.74 13.70 -40.16
CA ASN A 538 -14.98 13.15 -39.06
C ASN A 538 -14.23 14.18 -38.20
N ILE A 539 -14.72 14.45 -36.98
CA ILE A 539 -13.87 15.00 -35.92
C ILE A 539 -13.17 13.83 -35.26
N SER A 540 -11.87 13.83 -35.30
CA SER A 540 -11.05 12.82 -34.63
C SER A 540 -10.29 13.43 -33.47
N ILE A 541 -10.30 12.76 -32.34
CA ILE A 541 -9.60 13.17 -31.15
C ILE A 541 -8.62 12.08 -30.77
N GLN A 542 -7.35 12.47 -30.66
CA GLN A 542 -6.28 11.59 -30.19
C GLN A 542 -5.98 11.89 -28.73
N PHE A 543 -5.78 10.86 -27.95
CA PHE A 543 -5.52 11.00 -26.54
C PHE A 543 -4.59 9.90 -26.03
N LYS A 544 -3.91 10.18 -24.91
CA LYS A 544 -3.06 9.25 -24.19
C LYS A 544 -3.27 9.39 -22.69
N ILE A 545 -2.80 8.45 -21.87
CA ILE A 545 -2.62 8.70 -20.44
C ILE A 545 -1.62 9.85 -20.27
N ALA A 546 -1.89 10.78 -19.38
CA ALA A 546 -1.02 11.94 -19.15
C ALA A 546 0.31 11.52 -18.52
N SER A 547 1.36 11.49 -19.33
CA SER A 547 2.71 11.08 -18.96
C SER A 547 3.72 11.88 -19.77
N GLU A 548 4.97 12.00 -19.30
CA GLU A 548 6.03 12.70 -20.01
C GLU A 548 6.84 11.75 -20.93
N SER A 549 7.09 10.53 -20.46
CA SER A 549 8.09 9.63 -21.06
C SER A 549 7.52 8.45 -21.83
N MET A 550 6.21 8.15 -21.69
CA MET A 550 5.64 6.95 -22.31
C MET A 550 5.26 7.14 -23.76
N GLU A 551 5.73 6.25 -24.61
CA GLU A 551 5.21 6.05 -25.96
C GLU A 551 3.92 5.22 -25.91
N TYR A 552 2.79 5.86 -25.64
CA TYR A 552 1.51 5.16 -25.64
C TYR A 552 0.93 4.99 -27.02
N LYS A 553 0.18 3.92 -27.19
CA LYS A 553 -0.70 3.78 -28.34
C LYS A 553 -1.76 4.89 -28.27
N ILE A 554 -1.70 5.82 -29.22
CA ILE A 554 -2.71 6.86 -29.36
C ILE A 554 -3.96 6.22 -29.96
N LEU A 555 -5.11 6.42 -29.30
CA LEU A 555 -6.40 6.00 -29.80
C LEU A 555 -7.11 7.18 -30.44
N ASN A 556 -7.80 6.92 -31.54
CA ASN A 556 -8.63 7.90 -32.22
C ASN A 556 -10.10 7.65 -31.84
N THR A 557 -10.82 8.70 -31.52
CA THR A 557 -12.24 8.65 -31.26
C THR A 557 -12.96 9.79 -31.95
N THR A 558 -14.16 9.52 -32.41
CA THR A 558 -15.06 10.56 -32.94
C THR A 558 -16.10 10.90 -31.92
N PRO A 559 -16.48 12.18 -31.80
CA PRO A 559 -17.61 12.58 -30.96
C PRO A 559 -18.87 11.82 -31.32
N SER A 560 -19.55 11.35 -30.31
CA SER A 560 -20.83 10.62 -30.45
C SER A 560 -21.91 11.14 -29.50
N PHE A 561 -23.16 10.89 -29.84
CA PHE A 561 -24.29 11.17 -28.97
C PHE A 561 -24.70 9.91 -28.23
N LYS A 562 -24.93 10.02 -26.93
CA LYS A 562 -25.51 8.94 -26.12
C LYS A 562 -26.83 9.43 -25.48
N THR A 563 -27.79 8.56 -25.39
CA THR A 563 -29.12 8.84 -24.79
C THR A 563 -29.03 9.33 -23.34
N ASN A 564 -28.01 8.89 -22.58
CA ASN A 564 -27.78 9.35 -21.21
C ASN A 564 -27.33 10.82 -21.14
N PHE A 565 -26.77 11.35 -22.20
CA PHE A 565 -26.38 12.76 -22.28
C PHE A 565 -27.60 13.69 -22.28
N ILE A 566 -28.72 13.26 -22.87
CA ILE A 566 -29.96 14.03 -22.90
C ILE A 566 -30.63 14.07 -21.53
N LYS A 567 -30.48 13.02 -20.72
CA LYS A 567 -31.03 12.96 -19.35
C LYS A 567 -30.30 13.87 -18.35
N GLU A 568 -29.01 14.16 -18.57
CA GLU A 568 -28.21 14.96 -17.66
C GLU A 568 -28.41 16.46 -17.87
N TYR A 569 -29.03 16.90 -18.98
CA TYR A 569 -29.22 18.30 -19.32
C TYR A 569 -30.70 18.62 -19.49
N SER A 570 -31.25 19.32 -18.53
CA SER A 570 -32.64 19.78 -18.52
C SER A 570 -32.96 20.92 -19.52
N ASN A 571 -31.92 21.49 -20.14
CA ASN A 571 -32.05 22.61 -21.08
C ASN A 571 -31.52 22.22 -22.47
N LEU A 572 -32.42 21.80 -23.37
CA LEU A 572 -32.08 21.50 -24.77
C LEU A 572 -31.60 22.73 -25.56
N ASN A 573 -31.81 23.94 -25.05
CA ASN A 573 -31.36 25.20 -25.65
C ASN A 573 -29.83 25.35 -25.68
N ASP A 574 -29.12 24.58 -24.84
CA ASP A 574 -27.66 24.66 -24.77
C ASP A 574 -26.96 23.77 -25.82
N PHE A 575 -27.72 23.03 -26.65
CA PHE A 575 -27.14 22.07 -27.57
C PHE A 575 -27.68 22.25 -28.99
N THR A 576 -26.78 22.31 -29.96
CA THR A 576 -27.08 22.11 -31.37
C THR A 576 -26.72 20.69 -31.75
N PHE A 577 -27.68 19.87 -32.14
CA PHE A 577 -27.48 18.50 -32.56
C PHE A 577 -27.25 18.48 -34.07
N ILE A 578 -26.14 17.91 -34.48
CA ILE A 578 -25.79 17.80 -35.89
C ILE A 578 -25.64 16.32 -36.25
N ASN A 579 -26.21 15.94 -37.34
CA ASN A 579 -26.15 14.58 -37.84
C ASN A 579 -24.75 14.26 -38.36
N VAL A 580 -24.04 13.37 -37.68
CA VAL A 580 -22.69 12.95 -38.07
C VAL A 580 -22.74 11.63 -38.87
N ASN A 581 -23.84 10.88 -38.80
CA ASN A 581 -24.04 9.60 -39.52
C ASN A 581 -25.28 9.63 -40.37
N ASN A 582 -25.20 9.14 -41.61
CA ASN A 582 -26.30 9.05 -42.56
C ASN A 582 -27.51 8.21 -42.08
N ASP A 583 -27.36 7.46 -41.01
CA ASP A 583 -28.38 6.55 -40.44
C ASP A 583 -29.17 7.15 -39.26
N SER A 584 -28.94 8.43 -38.89
CA SER A 584 -29.63 9.04 -37.76
C SER A 584 -30.99 9.61 -38.21
N LYS A 585 -32.04 9.30 -37.44
CA LYS A 585 -33.35 9.94 -37.64
C LYS A 585 -33.37 11.28 -36.93
N ILE A 586 -33.77 12.33 -37.65
CA ILE A 586 -34.02 13.67 -37.11
C ILE A 586 -35.47 13.74 -36.64
N ILE A 587 -35.67 14.06 -35.36
CA ILE A 587 -37.01 14.25 -34.78
C ILE A 587 -37.10 15.68 -34.24
N SER A 588 -38.12 16.41 -34.65
CA SER A 588 -38.47 17.70 -34.03
C SER A 588 -39.23 17.43 -32.73
N ILE A 589 -38.76 18.04 -31.64
CA ILE A 589 -39.44 17.94 -30.34
C ILE A 589 -40.26 19.21 -30.13
N GLN A 590 -41.55 19.00 -29.79
CA GLN A 590 -42.42 20.06 -29.31
C GLN A 590 -42.63 19.93 -27.82
N GLU A 591 -42.40 20.99 -27.07
CA GLU A 591 -42.69 21.09 -25.64
C GLU A 591 -43.85 22.09 -25.47
N GLY A 592 -45.02 21.58 -25.05
CA GLY A 592 -46.25 22.38 -24.93
C GLY A 592 -46.69 22.99 -26.26
N GLU A 593 -47.10 24.26 -26.26
CA GLU A 593 -47.52 25.02 -27.48
C GLU A 593 -46.34 25.60 -28.26
N HIS A 594 -45.09 25.42 -27.78
CA HIS A 594 -43.90 25.98 -28.42
C HIS A 594 -43.15 24.90 -29.21
N VAL A 595 -42.94 25.19 -30.49
CA VAL A 595 -42.04 24.37 -31.32
C VAL A 595 -40.61 24.71 -30.92
N LEU A 596 -39.94 23.69 -30.35
CA LEU A 596 -38.50 23.82 -30.16
C LEU A 596 -37.82 23.90 -31.53
N LYS A 597 -37.11 24.97 -31.79
CA LYS A 597 -36.36 25.15 -33.05
C LYS A 597 -35.18 24.18 -33.18
N ASN A 598 -34.95 23.36 -32.18
CA ASN A 598 -33.82 22.43 -32.10
C ASN A 598 -34.24 21.05 -32.61
N THR A 599 -33.39 20.46 -33.42
CA THR A 599 -33.57 19.11 -33.94
C THR A 599 -32.87 18.11 -33.04
N LEU A 600 -33.59 17.13 -32.51
CA LEU A 600 -33.01 16.02 -31.77
C LEU A 600 -32.56 14.93 -32.75
N ILE A 601 -31.29 14.57 -32.68
CA ILE A 601 -30.77 13.45 -33.45
C ILE A 601 -30.76 12.20 -32.56
N ILE A 602 -31.42 11.16 -33.00
CA ILE A 602 -31.43 9.86 -32.32
C ILE A 602 -30.38 8.98 -32.96
N PRO A 603 -29.41 8.45 -32.16
CA PRO A 603 -28.41 7.56 -32.67
C PRO A 603 -29.01 6.28 -33.30
N PRO A 604 -28.30 5.63 -34.22
CA PRO A 604 -28.71 4.35 -34.79
C PRO A 604 -29.02 3.31 -33.69
N GLY A 605 -30.12 2.58 -33.85
CA GLY A 605 -30.53 1.54 -32.88
C GLY A 605 -31.48 2.01 -31.77
N TYR A 606 -31.85 3.30 -31.74
CA TYR A 606 -32.84 3.82 -30.78
C TYR A 606 -34.08 4.34 -31.52
N GLU A 607 -35.25 3.94 -31.03
CA GLU A 607 -36.54 4.48 -31.49
C GLU A 607 -37.26 5.19 -30.34
N LEU A 608 -37.74 6.39 -30.57
CA LEU A 608 -38.70 7.01 -29.67
C LEU A 608 -40.09 6.41 -29.99
N LYS A 609 -40.63 5.61 -29.08
CA LYS A 609 -42.01 5.08 -29.18
C LYS A 609 -42.90 5.90 -28.28
N GLY A 610 -43.89 6.52 -28.86
CA GLY A 610 -44.98 7.18 -28.14
C GLY A 610 -45.66 8.27 -28.96
N SER A 611 -46.98 8.40 -28.83
CA SER A 611 -47.73 9.58 -29.22
C SER A 611 -47.98 10.39 -27.97
N GLY A 612 -47.26 11.50 -27.78
CA GLY A 612 -47.44 12.36 -26.62
C GLY A 612 -46.29 13.37 -26.46
N ASN A 613 -46.49 14.35 -25.61
CA ASN A 613 -45.48 15.36 -25.31
C ASN A 613 -44.32 14.72 -24.56
N ILE A 614 -43.10 14.91 -25.04
CA ILE A 614 -41.90 14.50 -24.34
C ILE A 614 -41.54 15.64 -23.37
N SER A 615 -41.74 15.42 -22.08
CA SER A 615 -41.15 16.28 -21.07
C SER A 615 -39.75 15.74 -20.70
N VAL A 616 -38.75 16.48 -21.03
CA VAL A 616 -37.38 16.22 -20.56
C VAL A 616 -37.24 16.92 -19.20
N LYS A 617 -37.24 16.14 -18.12
CA LYS A 617 -36.92 16.63 -16.77
C LYS A 617 -35.45 16.46 -16.48
#